data_9e00eabf22d9226e33e4599b123aaa1c
#
_entry.id   9e00eabf22d9226e33e4599b123aaa1c
#
_cell.length_a   1.000
_cell.length_b   1.000
_cell.length_c   1.000
_cell.angle_alpha   90.00
_cell.angle_beta   90.00
_cell.angle_gamma   90.00
#
_symmetry.space_group_name_H-M   'P 1'
#
loop_
_entity.id
_entity.type
_entity.pdbx_description
1 polymer ?
#
loop_
_entity_poly.entity_id
_entity_poly.type
_entity_poly.pdbx_seq_one_letter_code
_entity_poly.pdbx_strand_id
1 'polypeptide(L)'
;MTAQAPLAPPPGDPSLADPAPGPDFVTPVDNVFVRAHLGIPEIDPDTWTLTVEGLVARPLRLDLPALLALPRQQLTAVHECFGSPLRPDTPTRAVTNIEWTGLPLAALLDRALPLPAARHVRFEGADTGSFQGEDGLTYVKDLPLETARRDVFLAHGMNGAPLPARHGHPLRTVVPRMFGTNSVKWLTRVVLTAERPRHMFTTTLYTRVLPGDDAPRPVRELDVNSKILSPAGDARVAHGEVVFRGRAWSTAEVVRLDLSVDGGPWEPATLDVLGADPTWQGFSLRRTLPPGPHTVRSRATDAAGRVQPPPGSRNSVHEVRFTVG
;
A
#
# COMPACT_ATOMS: atom_id res chain seq x y z
N MET A 1 -12.25 2.73 24.66
CA MET A 1 -11.68 1.41 24.35
C MET A 1 -10.55 1.65 23.36
N THR A 2 -9.32 1.53 23.81
CA THR A 2 -8.11 1.71 22.99
C THR A 2 -8.10 0.67 21.87
N ALA A 3 -8.05 1.11 20.62
CA ALA A 3 -7.81 0.23 19.49
C ALA A 3 -6.53 -0.58 19.76
N GLN A 4 -6.67 -1.89 19.87
CA GLN A 4 -5.54 -2.79 20.10
C GLN A 4 -4.63 -2.69 18.87
N ALA A 5 -3.42 -2.15 19.06
CA ALA A 5 -2.42 -2.11 18.01
C ALA A 5 -2.16 -3.54 17.51
N PRO A 6 -2.01 -3.76 16.20
CA PRO A 6 -1.62 -5.08 15.70
C PRO A 6 -0.32 -5.49 16.36
N LEU A 7 -0.27 -6.73 16.86
CA LEU A 7 0.93 -7.29 17.47
C LEU A 7 2.09 -7.22 16.48
N ALA A 8 3.24 -6.74 16.96
CA ALA A 8 4.47 -6.78 16.20
C ALA A 8 4.78 -8.26 15.86
N PRO A 9 5.17 -8.56 14.62
CA PRO A 9 5.58 -9.90 14.23
C PRO A 9 6.80 -10.35 15.02
N PRO A 10 6.97 -11.66 15.24
CA PRO A 10 8.17 -12.19 15.87
C PRO A 10 9.42 -11.83 15.04
N PRO A 11 10.54 -11.47 15.69
CA PRO A 11 11.79 -11.20 14.99
C PRO A 11 12.26 -12.42 14.19
N GLY A 12 12.60 -12.21 12.92
CA GLY A 12 13.18 -13.24 12.06
C GLY A 12 12.21 -14.03 11.19
N ASP A 13 10.92 -13.71 11.17
CA ASP A 13 9.97 -14.31 10.24
C ASP A 13 10.19 -13.76 8.82
N PRO A 14 10.59 -14.59 7.82
CA PRO A 14 10.83 -14.13 6.45
C PRO A 14 9.55 -13.64 5.75
N SER A 15 8.35 -13.96 6.28
CA SER A 15 7.06 -13.42 5.80
C SER A 15 6.90 -11.93 6.07
N LEU A 16 7.85 -11.30 6.77
CA LEU A 16 7.73 -9.98 7.38
C LEU A 16 8.91 -9.05 7.07
N ALA A 17 9.57 -9.24 5.93
CA ALA A 17 10.62 -8.34 5.48
C ALA A 17 10.13 -6.89 5.37
N ASP A 18 10.87 -5.95 5.97
CA ASP A 18 10.54 -4.53 6.03
C ASP A 18 11.79 -3.67 5.75
N PRO A 19 12.36 -3.77 4.55
CA PRO A 19 13.50 -2.97 4.17
C PRO A 19 13.11 -1.48 4.09
N ALA A 20 14.04 -0.60 4.41
CA ALA A 20 13.83 0.83 4.26
C ALA A 20 13.67 1.19 2.76
N PRO A 21 12.79 2.12 2.40
CA PRO A 21 12.67 2.60 1.03
C PRO A 21 13.99 3.18 0.54
N GLY A 22 14.44 2.71 -0.62
CA GLY A 22 15.63 3.20 -1.32
C GLY A 22 15.36 4.45 -2.18
N PRO A 23 16.38 4.94 -2.89
CA PRO A 23 16.28 6.11 -3.76
C PRO A 23 15.51 5.85 -5.06
N ASP A 24 15.35 4.59 -5.46
CA ASP A 24 14.76 4.21 -6.74
C ASP A 24 13.29 4.60 -6.83
N PHE A 25 12.85 5.03 -8.03
CA PHE A 25 11.45 5.38 -8.27
C PHE A 25 10.56 4.14 -8.20
N VAL A 26 10.95 3.06 -8.88
CA VAL A 26 10.36 1.72 -8.74
C VAL A 26 11.21 0.94 -7.75
N THR A 27 10.61 0.46 -6.69
CA THR A 27 11.31 -0.25 -5.63
C THR A 27 11.79 -1.62 -6.13
N PRO A 28 13.09 -1.94 -6.04
CA PRO A 28 13.59 -3.28 -6.39
C PRO A 28 12.85 -4.38 -5.61
N VAL A 29 12.59 -5.53 -6.25
CA VAL A 29 11.76 -6.60 -5.69
C VAL A 29 12.24 -7.06 -4.31
N ASP A 30 13.55 -7.13 -4.10
CA ASP A 30 14.12 -7.55 -2.81
C ASP A 30 13.95 -6.50 -1.70
N ASN A 31 13.65 -5.25 -2.08
CA ASN A 31 13.39 -4.15 -1.15
C ASN A 31 11.87 -3.90 -0.94
N VAL A 32 11.01 -4.70 -1.55
CA VAL A 32 9.57 -4.62 -1.30
C VAL A 32 9.23 -5.34 -0.01
N PHE A 33 8.54 -4.66 0.89
CA PHE A 33 8.12 -5.27 2.16
C PHE A 33 7.19 -6.47 1.97
N VAL A 34 7.26 -7.42 2.88
CA VAL A 34 6.37 -8.59 2.92
C VAL A 34 5.56 -8.57 4.22
N ARG A 35 4.28 -8.86 4.11
CA ARG A 35 3.36 -9.11 5.24
C ARG A 35 2.46 -10.27 4.89
N ALA A 36 2.48 -11.32 5.73
CA ALA A 36 1.60 -12.46 5.65
C ALA A 36 1.18 -12.85 7.08
N HIS A 37 -0.11 -12.97 7.33
CA HIS A 37 -0.63 -13.32 8.66
C HIS A 37 -0.71 -14.83 8.86
N LEU A 38 -0.89 -15.56 7.76
CA LEU A 38 -1.17 -16.99 7.77
C LEU A 38 -0.06 -17.82 7.08
N GLY A 39 1.13 -17.19 6.91
CA GLY A 39 2.26 -17.80 6.21
C GLY A 39 2.23 -17.56 4.70
N ILE A 40 3.16 -18.18 4.00
CA ILE A 40 3.28 -18.13 2.53
C ILE A 40 2.90 -19.53 2.02
N PRO A 41 1.77 -19.68 1.29
CA PRO A 41 1.36 -20.98 0.78
C PRO A 41 2.27 -21.43 -0.38
N GLU A 42 2.49 -22.72 -0.46
CA GLU A 42 3.07 -23.35 -1.65
C GLU A 42 1.93 -23.60 -2.66
N ILE A 43 2.03 -22.96 -3.82
CA ILE A 43 1.02 -23.05 -4.87
C ILE A 43 1.67 -23.62 -6.13
N ASP A 44 1.14 -24.75 -6.57
CA ASP A 44 1.45 -25.31 -7.87
C ASP A 44 0.66 -24.56 -8.96
N PRO A 45 1.34 -23.80 -9.86
CA PRO A 45 0.69 -23.03 -10.90
C PRO A 45 -0.08 -23.90 -11.91
N ASP A 46 0.30 -25.17 -12.08
CA ASP A 46 -0.34 -26.07 -13.05
C ASP A 46 -1.72 -26.55 -12.57
N THR A 47 -1.96 -26.54 -11.26
CA THR A 47 -3.24 -26.92 -10.65
C THR A 47 -4.04 -25.73 -10.09
N TRP A 48 -3.40 -24.56 -10.04
CA TRP A 48 -4.06 -23.36 -9.53
C TRP A 48 -5.23 -22.91 -10.41
N THR A 49 -6.30 -22.43 -9.79
CA THR A 49 -7.45 -21.84 -10.49
C THR A 49 -7.97 -20.61 -9.74
N LEU A 50 -8.49 -19.64 -10.51
CA LEU A 50 -9.30 -18.53 -10.02
C LEU A 50 -10.77 -18.81 -10.29
N THR A 51 -11.62 -18.69 -9.27
CA THR A 51 -13.09 -18.68 -9.45
C THR A 51 -13.65 -17.28 -9.28
N VAL A 52 -14.64 -16.92 -10.12
CA VAL A 52 -15.51 -15.76 -9.95
C VAL A 52 -16.92 -16.26 -9.81
N GLU A 53 -17.54 -16.08 -8.65
CA GLU A 53 -18.78 -16.76 -8.28
C GLU A 53 -19.69 -15.91 -7.36
N GLY A 54 -20.74 -16.50 -6.81
CA GLY A 54 -21.72 -15.84 -5.96
C GLY A 54 -22.82 -15.18 -6.81
N LEU A 55 -23.14 -13.92 -6.56
CA LEU A 55 -24.20 -13.19 -7.28
C LEU A 55 -23.74 -12.76 -8.68
N VAL A 56 -23.49 -13.73 -9.54
CA VAL A 56 -23.16 -13.57 -10.96
C VAL A 56 -24.05 -14.46 -11.83
N ALA A 57 -24.39 -14.02 -13.04
CA ALA A 57 -25.15 -14.80 -13.99
C ALA A 57 -24.31 -15.91 -14.67
N ARG A 58 -22.99 -15.71 -14.75
CA ARG A 58 -22.02 -16.61 -15.40
C ARG A 58 -20.80 -16.80 -14.49
N PRO A 59 -20.80 -17.80 -13.61
CA PRO A 59 -19.59 -18.14 -12.85
C PRO A 59 -18.41 -18.45 -13.78
N LEU A 60 -17.22 -17.99 -13.41
CA LEU A 60 -16.00 -18.22 -14.16
C LEU A 60 -15.07 -19.14 -13.35
N ARG A 61 -14.35 -19.99 -14.08
CA ARG A 61 -13.21 -20.73 -13.56
C ARG A 61 -12.08 -20.62 -14.59
N LEU A 62 -10.96 -20.08 -14.17
CA LEU A 62 -9.79 -19.81 -15.01
C LEU A 62 -8.59 -20.50 -14.41
N ASP A 63 -7.89 -21.30 -15.18
CA ASP A 63 -6.52 -21.71 -14.88
C ASP A 63 -5.52 -20.58 -15.21
N LEU A 64 -4.27 -20.78 -14.86
CA LEU A 64 -3.25 -19.76 -15.12
C LEU A 64 -3.05 -19.47 -16.61
N PRO A 65 -2.95 -20.47 -17.52
CA PRO A 65 -2.87 -20.20 -18.95
C PRO A 65 -4.04 -19.37 -19.49
N ALA A 66 -5.28 -19.70 -19.12
CA ALA A 66 -6.46 -18.94 -19.54
C ALA A 66 -6.46 -17.50 -19.01
N LEU A 67 -5.98 -17.28 -17.78
CA LEU A 67 -5.81 -15.95 -17.21
C LEU A 67 -4.75 -15.14 -17.99
N LEU A 68 -3.60 -15.72 -18.25
CA LEU A 68 -2.48 -15.08 -18.93
C LEU A 68 -2.76 -14.78 -20.42
N ALA A 69 -3.72 -15.48 -21.04
CA ALA A 69 -4.20 -15.22 -22.40
C ALA A 69 -5.07 -13.96 -22.49
N LEU A 70 -5.53 -13.38 -21.37
CA LEU A 70 -6.33 -12.16 -21.36
C LEU A 70 -5.46 -10.93 -21.68
N PRO A 71 -6.04 -9.87 -22.27
CA PRO A 71 -5.32 -8.62 -22.50
C PRO A 71 -4.73 -8.07 -21.19
N ARG A 72 -3.42 -7.88 -21.19
CA ARG A 72 -2.67 -7.38 -20.04
C ARG A 72 -2.43 -5.87 -20.14
N GLN A 73 -2.31 -5.24 -19.01
CA GLN A 73 -1.96 -3.83 -18.83
C GLN A 73 -0.80 -3.73 -17.83
N GLN A 74 -0.19 -2.56 -17.78
CA GLN A 74 0.77 -2.19 -16.74
C GLN A 74 0.15 -1.11 -15.86
N LEU A 75 0.52 -1.10 -14.59
CA LEU A 75 0.10 -0.14 -13.59
C LEU A 75 1.22 0.06 -12.60
N THR A 76 1.70 1.28 -12.42
CA THR A 76 2.64 1.60 -11.35
C THR A 76 1.89 2.23 -10.18
N ALA A 77 2.08 1.71 -8.98
CA ALA A 77 1.32 2.18 -7.82
C ALA A 77 2.14 2.15 -6.53
N VAL A 78 1.91 3.15 -5.69
CA VAL A 78 2.34 3.12 -4.30
C VAL A 78 1.62 1.99 -3.56
N HIS A 79 2.38 1.26 -2.76
CA HIS A 79 1.89 0.21 -1.88
C HIS A 79 2.44 0.42 -0.47
N GLU A 80 1.55 0.70 0.49
CA GLU A 80 1.91 1.01 1.87
C GLU A 80 1.23 0.04 2.84
N CYS A 81 1.99 -0.48 3.82
CA CYS A 81 1.44 -1.28 4.90
C CYS A 81 0.78 -0.40 5.96
N PHE A 82 -0.47 -0.67 6.33
CA PHE A 82 -1.14 0.05 7.41
C PHE A 82 -0.43 -0.12 8.77
N GLY A 83 0.21 -1.26 8.99
CA GLY A 83 0.98 -1.55 10.21
C GLY A 83 2.38 -0.91 10.25
N SER A 84 2.74 -0.01 9.34
CA SER A 84 4.04 0.67 9.34
C SER A 84 3.84 2.19 9.22
N PRO A 85 4.10 2.95 10.29
CA PRO A 85 4.55 2.50 11.60
C PRO A 85 3.43 1.94 12.47
N LEU A 86 3.77 1.04 13.37
CA LEU A 86 2.87 0.61 14.46
C LEU A 86 2.78 1.68 15.56
N ARG A 87 3.84 2.47 15.72
CA ARG A 87 3.94 3.56 16.70
C ARG A 87 4.00 4.89 15.96
N PRO A 88 3.24 5.90 16.40
CA PRO A 88 3.19 7.21 15.71
C PRO A 88 4.52 7.96 15.68
N ASP A 89 5.44 7.68 16.59
CA ASP A 89 6.77 8.29 16.70
C ASP A 89 7.81 7.65 15.76
N THR A 90 7.43 6.56 15.10
CA THR A 90 8.33 5.85 14.18
C THR A 90 7.99 6.23 12.74
N PRO A 91 8.98 6.56 11.89
CA PRO A 91 8.73 6.87 10.48
C PRO A 91 8.14 5.69 9.72
N THR A 92 7.29 5.97 8.73
CA THR A 92 6.82 4.96 7.78
C THR A 92 8.00 4.28 7.07
N ARG A 93 8.07 2.96 7.10
CA ARG A 93 9.12 2.15 6.45
C ARG A 93 8.57 1.27 5.35
N ALA A 94 7.49 0.54 5.61
CA ALA A 94 6.87 -0.36 4.65
C ALA A 94 6.00 0.41 3.64
N VAL A 95 6.66 1.14 2.77
CA VAL A 95 6.07 1.82 1.62
C VAL A 95 6.97 1.62 0.39
N THR A 96 6.38 1.28 -0.73
CA THR A 96 7.05 0.93 -1.98
C THR A 96 6.26 1.45 -3.17
N ASN A 97 6.93 1.66 -4.31
CA ASN A 97 6.29 1.95 -5.58
C ASN A 97 6.62 0.81 -6.54
N ILE A 98 5.63 0.15 -7.08
CA ILE A 98 5.79 -1.12 -7.78
C ILE A 98 5.12 -1.05 -9.15
N GLU A 99 5.80 -1.53 -10.17
CA GLU A 99 5.22 -1.77 -11.47
C GLU A 99 4.54 -3.14 -11.51
N TRP A 100 3.25 -3.16 -11.75
CA TRP A 100 2.42 -4.35 -11.82
C TRP A 100 2.06 -4.68 -13.26
N THR A 101 2.10 -5.96 -13.62
CA THR A 101 1.57 -6.47 -14.89
C THR A 101 0.34 -7.35 -14.60
N GLY A 102 -0.76 -7.10 -15.31
CA GLY A 102 -2.00 -7.82 -15.05
C GLY A 102 -3.19 -7.27 -15.84
N LEU A 103 -4.37 -7.31 -15.25
CA LEU A 103 -5.60 -6.83 -15.87
C LEU A 103 -6.56 -6.21 -14.83
N PRO A 104 -7.43 -5.26 -15.23
CA PRO A 104 -8.49 -4.76 -14.35
C PRO A 104 -9.47 -5.88 -13.98
N LEU A 105 -9.92 -5.93 -12.73
CA LEU A 105 -10.97 -6.86 -12.29
C LEU A 105 -12.25 -6.70 -13.13
N ALA A 106 -12.55 -5.48 -13.57
CA ALA A 106 -13.69 -5.19 -14.46
C ALA A 106 -13.78 -6.15 -15.65
N ALA A 107 -12.64 -6.54 -16.24
CA ALA A 107 -12.62 -7.45 -17.38
C ALA A 107 -13.19 -8.85 -17.06
N LEU A 108 -13.04 -9.33 -15.82
CA LEU A 108 -13.66 -10.57 -15.37
C LEU A 108 -15.12 -10.36 -14.94
N LEU A 109 -15.43 -9.23 -14.28
CA LEU A 109 -16.79 -8.90 -13.88
C LEU A 109 -17.72 -8.73 -15.11
N ASP A 110 -17.22 -8.15 -16.20
CA ASP A 110 -17.99 -8.01 -17.47
C ASP A 110 -18.35 -9.38 -18.08
N ARG A 111 -17.48 -10.38 -17.90
CA ARG A 111 -17.73 -11.76 -18.35
C ARG A 111 -18.64 -12.53 -17.39
N ALA A 112 -18.49 -12.29 -16.09
CA ALA A 112 -19.26 -12.96 -15.05
C ALA A 112 -20.71 -12.43 -14.95
N LEU A 113 -20.98 -11.20 -15.41
CA LEU A 113 -22.28 -10.54 -15.37
C LEU A 113 -22.87 -10.47 -13.96
N PRO A 114 -22.43 -9.53 -13.11
CA PRO A 114 -22.96 -9.35 -11.76
C PRO A 114 -24.49 -9.20 -11.76
N LEU A 115 -25.15 -9.91 -10.85
CA LEU A 115 -26.61 -9.79 -10.67
C LEU A 115 -26.96 -8.47 -9.99
N PRO A 116 -28.18 -7.92 -10.20
CA PRO A 116 -28.62 -6.66 -9.59
C PRO A 116 -28.55 -6.61 -8.06
N ALA A 117 -28.56 -7.77 -7.38
CA ALA A 117 -28.44 -7.87 -5.93
C ALA A 117 -26.99 -7.78 -5.43
N ALA A 118 -25.98 -7.91 -6.28
CA ALA A 118 -24.59 -7.82 -5.88
C ALA A 118 -24.25 -6.40 -5.41
N ARG A 119 -23.64 -6.28 -4.22
CA ARG A 119 -23.21 -5.01 -3.61
C ARG A 119 -21.75 -5.01 -3.19
N HIS A 120 -21.20 -6.18 -2.88
CA HIS A 120 -19.84 -6.35 -2.40
C HIS A 120 -19.12 -7.42 -3.21
N VAL A 121 -17.79 -7.29 -3.26
CA VAL A 121 -16.87 -8.30 -3.77
C VAL A 121 -15.97 -8.73 -2.62
N ARG A 122 -15.93 -10.03 -2.35
CA ARG A 122 -15.05 -10.69 -1.42
C ARG A 122 -13.89 -11.33 -2.19
N PHE A 123 -12.68 -11.10 -1.74
CA PHE A 123 -11.44 -11.67 -2.26
C PHE A 123 -10.87 -12.64 -1.25
N GLU A 124 -10.52 -13.85 -1.66
CA GLU A 124 -9.94 -14.90 -0.81
C GLU A 124 -8.59 -15.35 -1.34
N GLY A 125 -7.58 -15.36 -0.46
CA GLY A 125 -6.26 -15.92 -0.74
C GLY A 125 -6.22 -17.42 -0.50
N ALA A 126 -5.15 -18.07 -0.93
CA ALA A 126 -4.87 -19.49 -0.63
C ALA A 126 -4.19 -19.66 0.74
N ASP A 127 -3.72 -18.60 1.37
CA ASP A 127 -3.07 -18.63 2.67
C ASP A 127 -4.09 -18.97 3.77
N THR A 128 -3.77 -20.01 4.54
CA THR A 128 -4.61 -20.51 5.63
C THR A 128 -3.75 -20.76 6.87
N GLY A 129 -4.34 -20.59 8.05
CA GLY A 129 -3.62 -20.81 9.30
C GLY A 129 -4.33 -20.27 10.51
N SER A 130 -3.56 -20.11 11.59
CA SER A 130 -4.05 -19.56 12.87
C SER A 130 -3.53 -18.15 13.08
N PHE A 131 -4.39 -17.27 13.57
CA PHE A 131 -4.02 -15.90 13.89
C PHE A 131 -4.82 -15.38 15.08
N GLN A 132 -4.15 -14.79 16.08
CA GLN A 132 -4.76 -14.24 17.32
C GLN A 132 -5.69 -15.20 18.06
N GLY A 133 -5.34 -16.51 18.05
CA GLY A 133 -6.11 -17.53 18.77
C GLY A 133 -7.31 -18.11 18.00
N GLU A 134 -7.54 -17.67 16.76
CA GLU A 134 -8.50 -18.30 15.85
C GLU A 134 -7.78 -19.19 14.84
N ASP A 135 -8.27 -20.40 14.64
CA ASP A 135 -7.72 -21.39 13.74
C ASP A 135 -8.52 -21.50 12.43
N GLY A 136 -7.90 -22.07 11.39
CA GLY A 136 -8.58 -22.32 10.11
C GLY A 136 -8.96 -21.05 9.35
N LEU A 137 -8.29 -19.94 9.64
CA LEU A 137 -8.53 -18.69 8.94
C LEU A 137 -7.95 -18.74 7.53
N THR A 138 -8.62 -18.03 6.62
CA THR A 138 -8.11 -17.67 5.29
C THR A 138 -8.01 -16.16 5.22
N TYR A 139 -7.05 -15.61 4.51
CA TYR A 139 -6.99 -14.15 4.35
C TYR A 139 -8.09 -13.67 3.39
N VAL A 140 -8.99 -12.87 3.92
CA VAL A 140 -10.18 -12.37 3.21
C VAL A 140 -10.26 -10.86 3.31
N LYS A 141 -10.53 -10.20 2.19
CA LYS A 141 -10.86 -8.77 2.15
C LYS A 141 -12.11 -8.52 1.31
N ASP A 142 -12.71 -7.36 1.52
CA ASP A 142 -13.92 -6.96 0.80
C ASP A 142 -13.84 -5.52 0.32
N LEU A 143 -14.52 -5.27 -0.80
CA LEU A 143 -14.78 -3.91 -1.30
C LEU A 143 -16.23 -3.81 -1.78
N PRO A 144 -16.85 -2.61 -1.76
CA PRO A 144 -18.07 -2.35 -2.51
C PRO A 144 -17.86 -2.70 -3.98
N LEU A 145 -18.87 -3.27 -4.65
CA LEU A 145 -18.78 -3.72 -6.04
C LEU A 145 -18.27 -2.61 -6.98
N GLU A 146 -18.82 -1.40 -6.85
CA GLU A 146 -18.41 -0.27 -7.70
C GLU A 146 -16.95 0.12 -7.50
N THR A 147 -16.47 0.10 -6.24
CA THR A 147 -15.07 0.34 -5.93
C THR A 147 -14.18 -0.77 -6.49
N ALA A 148 -14.59 -2.03 -6.31
CA ALA A 148 -13.85 -3.17 -6.81
C ALA A 148 -13.74 -3.16 -8.34
N ARG A 149 -14.83 -2.82 -9.02
CA ARG A 149 -14.88 -2.71 -10.49
C ARG A 149 -13.96 -1.61 -11.02
N ARG A 150 -13.95 -0.46 -10.35
CA ARG A 150 -13.17 0.71 -10.78
C ARG A 150 -11.67 0.58 -10.47
N ASP A 151 -11.34 0.09 -9.27
CA ASP A 151 -10.01 0.26 -8.70
C ASP A 151 -9.18 -1.02 -8.57
N VAL A 152 -9.79 -2.22 -8.60
CA VAL A 152 -9.04 -3.45 -8.40
C VAL A 152 -8.34 -3.89 -9.68
N PHE A 153 -7.02 -4.08 -9.55
CA PHE A 153 -6.16 -4.66 -10.56
C PHE A 153 -5.74 -6.07 -10.13
N LEU A 154 -5.82 -7.03 -11.02
CA LEU A 154 -5.39 -8.41 -10.84
C LEU A 154 -3.99 -8.54 -11.41
N ALA A 155 -2.98 -8.58 -10.54
CA ALA A 155 -1.59 -8.64 -10.94
C ALA A 155 -1.07 -10.08 -10.95
N HIS A 156 -0.41 -10.46 -12.03
CA HIS A 156 0.33 -11.72 -12.18
C HIS A 156 1.84 -11.48 -12.40
N GLY A 157 2.27 -10.23 -12.54
CA GLY A 157 3.66 -9.81 -12.70
C GLY A 157 4.00 -8.59 -11.84
N MET A 158 5.28 -8.45 -11.55
CA MET A 158 5.85 -7.41 -10.70
C MET A 158 7.23 -7.01 -11.23
N ASN A 159 7.44 -5.72 -11.51
CA ASN A 159 8.70 -5.16 -12.02
C ASN A 159 9.23 -5.93 -13.24
N GLY A 160 8.35 -6.23 -14.23
CA GLY A 160 8.72 -6.88 -15.47
C GLY A 160 8.90 -8.41 -15.41
N ALA A 161 8.70 -9.05 -14.25
CA ALA A 161 8.82 -10.50 -14.04
C ALA A 161 7.55 -11.11 -13.45
N PRO A 162 7.36 -12.44 -13.47
CA PRO A 162 6.31 -13.11 -12.73
C PRO A 162 6.38 -12.79 -11.23
N LEU A 163 5.23 -12.79 -10.54
CA LEU A 163 5.19 -12.58 -9.09
C LEU A 163 6.07 -13.62 -8.36
N PRO A 164 6.95 -13.19 -7.43
CA PRO A 164 7.55 -14.13 -6.48
C PRO A 164 6.51 -14.74 -5.54
N ALA A 165 6.75 -15.94 -5.02
CA ALA A 165 5.85 -16.63 -4.09
C ALA A 165 5.47 -15.73 -2.91
N ARG A 166 6.44 -15.08 -2.26
CA ARG A 166 6.23 -14.15 -1.11
C ARG A 166 5.37 -12.93 -1.45
N HIS A 167 5.25 -12.57 -2.72
CA HIS A 167 4.47 -11.43 -3.22
C HIS A 167 3.13 -11.81 -3.83
N GLY A 168 2.75 -13.12 -3.78
CA GLY A 168 1.40 -13.56 -4.12
C GLY A 168 1.27 -14.33 -5.43
N HIS A 169 2.36 -14.99 -5.93
CA HIS A 169 2.27 -15.89 -7.08
C HIS A 169 1.15 -16.93 -6.92
N PRO A 170 0.37 -17.26 -7.99
CA PRO A 170 0.48 -16.74 -9.35
C PRO A 170 -0.35 -15.47 -9.60
N LEU A 171 -1.29 -15.12 -8.69
CA LEU A 171 -2.18 -13.97 -8.84
C LEU A 171 -2.44 -13.28 -7.52
N ARG A 172 -2.53 -11.95 -7.56
CA ARG A 172 -2.95 -11.14 -6.43
C ARG A 172 -3.86 -9.99 -6.86
N THR A 173 -4.64 -9.46 -5.92
CA THR A 173 -5.22 -8.13 -6.13
C THR A 173 -4.21 -7.04 -5.79
N VAL A 174 -4.31 -5.92 -6.49
CA VAL A 174 -3.69 -4.63 -6.17
C VAL A 174 -4.81 -3.59 -6.17
N VAL A 175 -4.93 -2.84 -5.09
CA VAL A 175 -5.92 -1.77 -4.98
C VAL A 175 -5.16 -0.46 -4.79
N PRO A 176 -4.90 0.28 -5.89
CA PRO A 176 -4.19 1.55 -5.83
C PRO A 176 -4.86 2.55 -4.90
N ARG A 177 -4.09 3.46 -4.32
CA ARG A 177 -4.56 4.50 -3.40
C ARG A 177 -5.15 3.96 -2.08
N MET A 178 -5.07 2.65 -1.86
CA MET A 178 -5.48 2.02 -0.60
C MET A 178 -4.30 1.33 0.07
N PHE A 179 -4.36 1.24 1.40
CA PHE A 179 -3.37 0.46 2.16
C PHE A 179 -3.31 -0.99 1.67
N GLY A 180 -2.10 -1.55 1.66
CA GLY A 180 -1.80 -2.88 1.17
C GLY A 180 -2.61 -4.01 1.80
N THR A 181 -3.21 -3.79 2.98
CA THR A 181 -4.15 -4.74 3.59
C THR A 181 -5.35 -5.05 2.69
N ASN A 182 -5.71 -4.16 1.76
CA ASN A 182 -6.83 -4.38 0.83
C ASN A 182 -6.42 -5.20 -0.42
N SER A 183 -5.14 -5.50 -0.55
CA SER A 183 -4.56 -6.23 -1.69
C SER A 183 -4.26 -7.67 -1.30
N VAL A 184 -5.16 -8.59 -1.67
CA VAL A 184 -5.08 -10.01 -1.31
C VAL A 184 -4.06 -10.72 -2.19
N LYS A 185 -3.09 -11.39 -1.59
CA LYS A 185 -2.10 -12.24 -2.24
C LYS A 185 -2.65 -13.65 -2.45
N TRP A 186 -2.02 -14.41 -3.36
CA TRP A 186 -2.39 -15.82 -3.63
C TRP A 186 -3.88 -15.99 -3.92
N LEU A 187 -4.44 -15.07 -4.69
CA LEU A 187 -5.88 -15.00 -4.97
C LEU A 187 -6.39 -16.27 -5.66
N THR A 188 -7.42 -16.88 -5.07
CA THR A 188 -8.10 -18.06 -5.63
C THR A 188 -9.59 -17.84 -5.87
N ARG A 189 -10.22 -16.90 -5.14
CA ARG A 189 -11.67 -16.68 -5.26
C ARG A 189 -12.04 -15.21 -5.25
N VAL A 190 -12.97 -14.86 -6.11
CA VAL A 190 -13.67 -13.58 -6.17
C VAL A 190 -15.17 -13.88 -6.04
N VAL A 191 -15.78 -13.49 -4.92
CA VAL A 191 -17.17 -13.86 -4.61
C VAL A 191 -18.01 -12.58 -4.50
N LEU A 192 -19.06 -12.49 -5.31
CA LEU A 192 -20.00 -11.37 -5.26
C LEU A 192 -21.13 -11.65 -4.27
N THR A 193 -21.42 -10.71 -3.37
CA THR A 193 -22.40 -10.85 -2.29
C THR A 193 -23.33 -9.65 -2.20
N ALA A 194 -24.54 -9.84 -1.65
CA ALA A 194 -25.46 -8.74 -1.37
C ALA A 194 -25.03 -7.95 -0.12
N GLU A 195 -24.48 -8.65 0.86
CA GLU A 195 -24.05 -8.06 2.13
C GLU A 195 -22.52 -8.07 2.24
N ARG A 196 -22.00 -7.18 3.06
CA ARG A 196 -20.59 -7.15 3.41
C ARG A 196 -20.22 -8.40 4.21
N PRO A 197 -19.19 -9.16 3.79
CA PRO A 197 -18.78 -10.38 4.50
C PRO A 197 -18.23 -10.02 5.89
N ARG A 198 -18.66 -10.77 6.91
CA ARG A 198 -18.10 -10.69 8.26
C ARG A 198 -16.98 -11.71 8.41
N HIS A 199 -15.78 -11.22 8.67
CA HIS A 199 -14.59 -12.04 8.82
C HIS A 199 -13.55 -11.30 9.66
N MET A 200 -12.63 -12.02 10.32
CA MET A 200 -11.58 -11.40 11.14
C MET A 200 -10.88 -10.25 10.39
N PHE A 201 -10.45 -10.45 9.16
CA PHE A 201 -9.72 -9.46 8.37
C PHE A 201 -10.60 -8.40 7.68
N THR A 202 -11.92 -8.49 7.75
CA THR A 202 -12.84 -7.51 7.17
C THR A 202 -13.49 -6.61 8.21
N THR A 203 -13.88 -7.16 9.37
CA THR A 203 -14.71 -6.45 10.37
C THR A 203 -14.07 -6.32 11.74
N THR A 204 -13.10 -7.18 12.10
CA THR A 204 -12.42 -7.14 13.41
C THR A 204 -11.10 -6.42 13.32
N LEU A 205 -10.24 -6.85 12.38
CA LEU A 205 -8.95 -6.21 12.13
C LEU A 205 -9.05 -5.18 11.01
N TYR A 206 -8.05 -4.30 10.94
CA TYR A 206 -7.97 -3.26 9.92
C TYR A 206 -9.19 -2.35 9.89
N THR A 207 -9.62 -1.97 11.08
CA THR A 207 -10.60 -0.91 11.31
C THR A 207 -9.93 0.27 12.00
N ARG A 208 -10.44 1.48 11.74
CA ARG A 208 -10.00 2.70 12.40
C ARG A 208 -11.19 3.62 12.67
N VAL A 209 -11.06 4.45 13.70
CA VAL A 209 -11.96 5.57 13.98
C VAL A 209 -11.21 6.85 13.60
N LEU A 210 -11.78 7.65 12.72
CA LEU A 210 -11.25 8.98 12.39
C LEU A 210 -12.03 10.05 13.16
N PRO A 211 -11.49 11.27 13.30
CA PRO A 211 -12.22 12.38 13.88
C PRO A 211 -13.57 12.58 13.19
N GLY A 212 -14.65 12.55 13.96
CA GLY A 212 -16.04 12.65 13.46
C GLY A 212 -16.71 11.32 13.11
N ASP A 213 -16.03 10.19 13.23
CA ASP A 213 -16.66 8.87 13.04
C ASP A 213 -17.40 8.45 14.32
N ASP A 214 -18.66 7.99 14.19
CA ASP A 214 -19.44 7.40 15.28
C ASP A 214 -19.11 5.92 15.55
N ALA A 215 -18.47 5.24 14.58
CA ALA A 215 -18.11 3.83 14.67
C ALA A 215 -16.83 3.52 13.86
N PRO A 216 -16.13 2.41 14.21
CA PRO A 216 -14.99 1.95 13.43
C PRO A 216 -15.37 1.65 11.97
N ARG A 217 -14.57 2.15 11.03
CA ARG A 217 -14.69 1.88 9.60
C ARG A 217 -13.48 1.11 9.07
N PRO A 218 -13.61 0.39 7.95
CA PRO A 218 -12.47 -0.31 7.34
C PRO A 218 -11.32 0.64 7.01
N VAL A 219 -10.11 0.18 7.24
CA VAL A 219 -8.90 0.83 6.74
C VAL A 219 -8.83 0.63 5.24
N ARG A 220 -9.01 1.68 4.47
CA ARG A 220 -8.96 1.67 3.00
C ARG A 220 -7.94 2.66 2.48
N GLU A 221 -8.26 3.91 2.45
CA GLU A 221 -7.52 5.00 1.83
C GLU A 221 -6.16 5.26 2.50
N LEU A 222 -5.15 5.54 1.68
CA LEU A 222 -3.85 6.01 2.14
C LEU A 222 -3.99 7.38 2.82
N ASP A 223 -3.26 7.55 3.89
CA ASP A 223 -3.09 8.87 4.51
C ASP A 223 -2.10 9.70 3.69
N VAL A 224 -2.24 11.03 3.74
CA VAL A 224 -1.22 11.92 3.16
C VAL A 224 0.09 11.77 3.91
N ASN A 225 1.19 11.58 3.19
CA ASN A 225 2.48 11.30 3.80
C ASN A 225 3.63 11.82 2.93
N SER A 226 4.79 12.04 3.56
CA SER A 226 6.03 12.36 2.88
C SER A 226 7.22 11.79 3.63
N LYS A 227 8.32 11.58 2.90
CA LYS A 227 9.58 11.08 3.46
C LYS A 227 10.76 11.76 2.79
N ILE A 228 11.66 12.28 3.60
CA ILE A 228 12.95 12.81 3.15
C ILE A 228 13.90 11.62 2.98
N LEU A 229 14.53 11.52 1.82
CA LEU A 229 15.50 10.48 1.48
C LEU A 229 16.94 11.03 1.44
N SER A 230 17.09 12.33 1.15
CA SER A 230 18.39 13.01 1.12
C SER A 230 18.27 14.40 1.73
N PRO A 231 19.19 14.79 2.64
CA PRO A 231 20.18 13.92 3.30
C PRO A 231 19.53 12.78 4.06
N ALA A 232 20.21 11.63 4.15
CA ALA A 232 19.79 10.54 5.02
C ALA A 232 19.97 10.93 6.50
N GLY A 233 19.32 10.20 7.40
CA GLY A 233 19.50 10.40 8.84
C GLY A 233 20.95 10.24 9.25
N ASP A 234 21.45 11.17 10.07
CA ASP A 234 22.83 11.25 10.58
C ASP A 234 23.92 11.38 9.50
N ALA A 235 23.54 11.72 8.25
CA ALA A 235 24.49 11.92 7.17
C ALA A 235 25.39 13.14 7.42
N ARG A 236 26.65 13.06 6.96
CA ARG A 236 27.52 14.20 6.76
C ARG A 236 27.47 14.64 5.30
N VAL A 237 27.14 15.87 5.06
CA VAL A 237 27.09 16.47 3.71
C VAL A 237 28.17 17.55 3.61
N ALA A 238 28.75 17.70 2.43
CA ALA A 238 29.78 18.71 2.20
C ALA A 238 29.21 20.11 2.40
N HIS A 239 30.06 21.04 2.87
CA HIS A 239 29.76 22.46 2.94
C HIS A 239 29.35 23.00 1.54
N GLY A 240 28.32 23.82 1.50
CA GLY A 240 27.81 24.43 0.29
C GLY A 240 26.31 24.25 0.12
N GLU A 241 25.88 24.01 -1.11
CA GLU A 241 24.47 23.79 -1.43
C GLU A 241 24.02 22.39 -1.03
N VAL A 242 23.07 22.27 -0.11
CA VAL A 242 22.40 21.03 0.29
C VAL A 242 21.14 20.86 -0.58
N VAL A 243 21.00 19.68 -1.18
CA VAL A 243 19.81 19.31 -1.96
C VAL A 243 18.97 18.34 -1.17
N PHE A 244 17.85 18.83 -0.68
CA PHE A 244 16.82 17.98 -0.06
C PHE A 244 16.03 17.27 -1.13
N ARG A 245 15.82 15.97 -0.96
CA ARG A 245 15.01 15.12 -1.85
C ARG A 245 14.19 14.14 -1.05
N GLY A 246 13.03 13.78 -1.58
CA GLY A 246 12.18 12.80 -0.94
C GLY A 246 11.04 12.35 -1.83
N ARG A 247 10.06 11.68 -1.20
CA ARG A 247 8.84 11.19 -1.81
C ARG A 247 7.63 11.64 -1.01
N ALA A 248 6.53 11.90 -1.69
CA ALA A 248 5.23 12.20 -1.09
C ALA A 248 4.14 11.38 -1.78
N TRP A 249 3.14 10.96 -1.03
CA TRP A 249 2.02 10.15 -1.53
C TRP A 249 0.77 10.35 -0.69
N SER A 250 -0.38 10.04 -1.28
CA SER A 250 -1.69 10.04 -0.65
C SER A 250 -2.69 9.26 -1.51
N THR A 251 -3.92 9.07 -1.03
CA THR A 251 -5.04 8.63 -1.87
C THR A 251 -5.36 9.63 -2.97
N ALA A 252 -5.34 10.93 -2.67
CA ALA A 252 -5.44 12.00 -3.67
C ALA A 252 -4.04 12.46 -4.11
N GLU A 253 -3.96 13.19 -5.22
CA GLU A 253 -2.72 13.80 -5.68
C GLU A 253 -2.14 14.73 -4.59
N VAL A 254 -0.81 14.66 -4.36
CA VAL A 254 -0.13 15.63 -3.51
C VAL A 254 0.10 16.91 -4.31
N VAL A 255 -0.54 18.00 -3.89
CA VAL A 255 -0.50 19.30 -4.61
C VAL A 255 0.47 20.27 -4.00
N ARG A 256 0.97 20.02 -2.78
CA ARG A 256 1.93 20.85 -2.10
C ARG A 256 2.82 20.04 -1.18
N LEU A 257 4.11 20.37 -1.17
CA LEU A 257 5.07 19.90 -0.18
C LEU A 257 5.86 21.09 0.34
N ASP A 258 5.91 21.21 1.66
CA ASP A 258 6.71 22.20 2.35
C ASP A 258 7.85 21.53 3.13
N LEU A 259 9.00 22.22 3.18
CA LEU A 259 10.12 21.87 4.06
C LEU A 259 10.33 22.98 5.10
N SER A 260 10.69 22.59 6.32
CA SER A 260 11.15 23.50 7.38
C SER A 260 12.53 23.03 7.83
N VAL A 261 13.52 23.93 7.74
CA VAL A 261 14.89 23.70 8.18
C VAL A 261 15.10 24.39 9.52
N ASP A 262 15.68 23.66 10.49
CA ASP A 262 16.02 24.15 11.84
C ASP A 262 14.86 24.80 12.59
N GLY A 263 13.63 24.32 12.35
CA GLY A 263 12.42 24.90 12.95
C GLY A 263 12.01 26.26 12.35
N GLY A 264 12.64 26.69 11.28
CA GLY A 264 12.28 27.89 10.53
C GLY A 264 10.93 27.78 9.81
N PRO A 265 10.56 28.79 9.02
CA PRO A 265 9.30 28.81 8.29
C PRO A 265 9.18 27.64 7.31
N TRP A 266 7.94 27.24 7.01
CA TRP A 266 7.66 26.27 5.98
C TRP A 266 7.81 26.88 4.60
N GLU A 267 8.67 26.31 3.77
CA GLU A 267 8.97 26.79 2.42
C GLU A 267 8.56 25.73 1.39
N PRO A 268 7.92 26.14 0.27
CA PRO A 268 7.49 25.19 -0.75
C PRO A 268 8.69 24.54 -1.45
N ALA A 269 8.66 23.23 -1.58
CA ALA A 269 9.56 22.43 -2.41
C ALA A 269 8.96 22.21 -3.80
N THR A 270 9.82 21.97 -4.78
CA THR A 270 9.39 21.57 -6.12
C THR A 270 8.89 20.12 -6.07
N LEU A 271 7.67 19.86 -6.52
CA LEU A 271 7.11 18.53 -6.73
C LEU A 271 7.36 18.09 -8.19
N ASP A 272 7.69 16.83 -8.37
CA ASP A 272 7.67 16.21 -9.70
C ASP A 272 6.22 16.13 -10.22
N VAL A 273 6.06 16.23 -11.53
CA VAL A 273 4.76 16.08 -12.17
C VAL A 273 4.28 14.63 -12.01
N LEU A 274 3.07 14.45 -11.48
CA LEU A 274 2.44 13.14 -11.39
C LEU A 274 1.97 12.69 -12.78
N GLY A 275 2.30 11.45 -13.15
CA GLY A 275 1.75 10.80 -14.35
C GLY A 275 0.31 10.31 -14.14
N ALA A 276 -0.18 9.48 -15.05
CA ALA A 276 -1.52 8.88 -14.94
C ALA A 276 -1.63 7.85 -13.80
N ASP A 277 -0.52 7.20 -13.49
CA ASP A 277 -0.44 6.15 -12.48
C ASP A 277 -0.40 6.71 -11.05
N PRO A 278 -1.02 6.03 -10.07
CA PRO A 278 -1.08 6.44 -8.67
C PRO A 278 0.24 6.16 -7.92
N THR A 279 1.32 6.75 -8.39
CA THR A 279 2.67 6.63 -7.83
C THR A 279 2.94 7.64 -6.73
N TRP A 280 4.04 7.49 -6.01
CA TRP A 280 4.57 8.60 -5.24
C TRP A 280 5.13 9.70 -6.14
N GLN A 281 5.19 10.92 -5.63
CA GLN A 281 5.80 12.07 -6.29
C GLN A 281 7.14 12.38 -5.65
N GLY A 282 8.16 12.60 -6.46
CA GLY A 282 9.42 13.15 -5.98
C GLY A 282 9.25 14.61 -5.58
N PHE A 283 10.09 15.05 -4.65
CA PHE A 283 10.23 16.48 -4.37
C PHE A 283 11.69 16.86 -4.17
N SER A 284 11.99 18.14 -4.40
CA SER A 284 13.31 18.69 -4.12
C SER A 284 13.26 20.14 -3.67
N LEU A 285 14.25 20.52 -2.84
CA LEU A 285 14.54 21.90 -2.45
C LEU A 285 16.05 22.06 -2.29
N ARG A 286 16.60 23.20 -2.69
CA ARG A 286 18.01 23.54 -2.54
C ARG A 286 18.20 24.66 -1.54
N ARG A 287 19.18 24.52 -0.64
CA ARG A 287 19.54 25.55 0.34
C ARG A 287 21.02 25.53 0.65
N THR A 288 21.62 26.70 0.78
CA THR A 288 22.96 26.84 1.35
C THR A 288 22.82 26.94 2.86
N LEU A 289 23.52 26.06 3.57
CA LEU A 289 23.50 26.00 5.03
C LEU A 289 24.93 26.20 5.58
N PRO A 290 25.07 26.83 6.75
CA PRO A 290 26.37 26.93 7.40
C PRO A 290 26.86 25.55 7.88
N PRO A 291 28.16 25.40 8.17
CA PRO A 291 28.67 24.19 8.84
C PRO A 291 27.99 23.99 10.20
N GLY A 292 27.71 22.72 10.55
CA GLY A 292 27.09 22.36 11.82
C GLY A 292 25.95 21.35 11.71
N PRO A 293 25.32 21.03 12.85
CA PRO A 293 24.15 20.14 12.88
C PRO A 293 22.88 20.87 12.42
N HIS A 294 22.08 20.19 11.63
CA HIS A 294 20.82 20.69 11.09
C HIS A 294 19.69 19.67 11.22
N THR A 295 18.46 20.19 11.19
CA THR A 295 17.25 19.39 11.09
C THR A 295 16.41 19.82 9.88
N VAL A 296 15.72 18.90 9.23
CA VAL A 296 14.76 19.20 8.18
C VAL A 296 13.49 18.41 8.38
N ARG A 297 12.33 19.06 8.18
CA ARG A 297 11.00 18.43 8.26
C ARG A 297 10.29 18.58 6.93
N SER A 298 9.52 17.54 6.55
CA SER A 298 8.65 17.59 5.36
C SER A 298 7.19 17.50 5.74
N ARG A 299 6.33 18.26 5.02
CA ARG A 299 4.89 18.28 5.21
C ARG A 299 4.17 18.32 3.86
N ALA A 300 3.44 17.25 3.56
CA ALA A 300 2.64 17.15 2.35
C ALA A 300 1.20 17.64 2.58
N THR A 301 0.60 18.17 1.52
CA THR A 301 -0.83 18.51 1.41
C THR A 301 -1.36 17.93 0.12
N ASP A 302 -2.50 17.25 0.17
CA ASP A 302 -3.12 16.66 -1.02
C ASP A 302 -4.30 17.48 -1.57
N ALA A 303 -4.78 17.11 -2.75
CA ALA A 303 -5.87 17.79 -3.46
C ALA A 303 -7.22 17.76 -2.72
N ALA A 304 -7.38 16.88 -1.72
CA ALA A 304 -8.55 16.88 -0.84
C ALA A 304 -8.40 17.84 0.36
N GLY A 305 -7.29 18.60 0.42
CA GLY A 305 -6.98 19.53 1.51
C GLY A 305 -6.47 18.85 2.78
N ARG A 306 -6.16 17.55 2.76
CA ARG A 306 -5.58 16.84 3.89
C ARG A 306 -4.11 17.23 4.02
N VAL A 307 -3.73 17.62 5.22
CA VAL A 307 -2.35 18.02 5.55
C VAL A 307 -1.71 16.98 6.44
N GLN A 308 -0.46 16.65 6.18
CA GLN A 308 0.32 15.77 7.03
C GLN A 308 0.39 16.34 8.46
N PRO A 309 -0.05 15.58 9.48
CA PRO A 309 -0.22 16.10 10.85
C PRO A 309 1.13 16.30 11.57
N PRO A 310 1.14 17.06 12.68
CA PRO A 310 2.29 17.17 13.55
C PRO A 310 2.67 15.83 14.20
N PRO A 311 3.83 15.74 14.88
CA PRO A 311 4.24 14.54 15.63
C PRO A 311 3.15 14.01 16.56
N GLY A 312 3.07 12.68 16.70
CA GLY A 312 2.07 11.97 17.51
C GLY A 312 0.97 11.30 16.69
N SER A 313 0.93 11.50 15.39
CA SER A 313 0.04 10.80 14.46
C SER A 313 0.82 9.80 13.61
N ARG A 314 0.12 8.78 13.09
CA ARG A 314 0.72 7.71 12.29
C ARG A 314 1.50 8.21 11.06
N ASN A 315 0.98 9.19 10.37
CA ASN A 315 1.55 9.79 9.16
C ASN A 315 2.12 11.20 9.44
N SER A 316 2.64 11.43 10.65
CA SER A 316 3.17 12.73 11.04
C SER A 316 4.33 13.20 10.15
N VAL A 317 4.57 14.50 10.18
CA VAL A 317 5.69 15.14 9.47
C VAL A 317 6.99 14.36 9.72
N HIS A 318 7.73 14.07 8.66
CA HIS A 318 9.00 13.36 8.74
C HIS A 318 10.13 14.33 9.07
N GLU A 319 10.94 13.99 10.08
CA GLU A 319 12.12 14.76 10.49
C GLU A 319 13.39 13.97 10.22
N VAL A 320 14.40 14.65 9.70
CA VAL A 320 15.75 14.12 9.51
C VAL A 320 16.76 15.06 10.12
N ARG A 321 17.77 14.48 10.81
CA ARG A 321 18.93 15.19 11.36
C ARG A 321 20.15 14.84 10.53
N PHE A 322 21.01 15.84 10.25
CA PHE A 322 22.23 15.66 9.47
C PHE A 322 23.26 16.73 9.86
N THR A 323 24.47 16.63 9.37
CA THR A 323 25.56 17.59 9.64
C THR A 323 26.15 18.09 8.33
N VAL A 324 26.34 19.41 8.23
CA VAL A 324 27.11 20.07 7.18
C VAL A 324 28.53 20.29 7.68
N GLY A 325 29.56 19.87 6.90
CA GLY A 325 30.95 20.02 7.34
C GLY A 325 31.97 19.93 6.24
#